data_1f046ce452f3675c661602990f346a11
#
_entry.id   1f046ce452f3675c661602990f346a11
#
_cell.length_a   1.000
_cell.length_b   1.000
_cell.length_c   1.000
_cell.angle_alpha   90.00
_cell.angle_beta   90.00
_cell.angle_gamma   90.00
#
_symmetry.space_group_name_H-M   'P 1'
#
loop_
_entity.id
_entity.type
_entity.pdbx_description
1 polymer ?
#
loop_
_entity_poly.entity_id
_entity_poly.type
_entity_poly.pdbx_seq_one_letter_code
_entity_poly.pdbx_strand_id
1 'polypeptide(L)'
;SNKLRLFPLYAGRSKEQLSYSQAARWLLCVNGYDDTSAKPKGKGLPSVGAGWLGKIGFIQAQGDNLYETLMLNLTLLRDGRECWGESKPCWELEEPKSAERTEICCPDNPAQLLTLQSRRLLLHRTGENVDGFCLLGGDFFPRENVFAEQMTIWRTMPIKKNEPVVFVPCRHDPAKQFWREFPAVFCQDSGHRPGVVCWIEKLQEKRLKLLDPRRKVHFRISGVQYGDKDFFVNDSFSDSLTFQAGILDKIGRPWQSRIVREIERCEQTAALVGHFAQELAIAAGDRNENAGGAVRAQFYFAVDQPFRQWLQAVDPEQDDPDEAALRWQ
;
A
#
# COMPACT_ATOMS: atom_id res chain seq x y z
N SER A 1 -10.84 14.35 -19.09
CA SER A 1 -12.11 13.64 -18.94
C SER A 1 -13.21 14.61 -18.55
N ASN A 2 -14.34 14.60 -19.25
CA ASN A 2 -15.51 15.44 -18.97
C ASN A 2 -16.32 14.96 -17.76
N LYS A 3 -15.68 14.44 -16.74
CA LYS A 3 -16.36 14.05 -15.49
C LYS A 3 -16.63 15.31 -14.68
N LEU A 4 -17.76 15.93 -14.91
CA LEU A 4 -18.28 17.02 -14.08
C LEU A 4 -18.63 16.46 -12.70
N ARG A 5 -18.02 17.02 -11.66
CA ARG A 5 -18.48 16.74 -10.29
C ARG A 5 -19.81 17.45 -10.10
N LEU A 6 -20.81 16.73 -9.59
CA LEU A 6 -22.14 17.29 -9.26
C LEU A 6 -22.01 18.44 -8.24
N PHE A 7 -21.02 18.34 -7.33
CA PHE A 7 -20.75 19.34 -6.29
C PHE A 7 -19.27 19.73 -6.36
N PRO A 8 -18.89 20.72 -7.17
CA PRO A 8 -17.51 21.20 -7.24
C PRO A 8 -17.15 21.89 -5.91
N LEU A 9 -15.92 21.65 -5.43
CA LEU A 9 -15.41 22.25 -4.21
C LEU A 9 -15.17 23.77 -4.33
N TYR A 10 -15.08 24.26 -5.56
CA TYR A 10 -14.83 25.68 -5.87
C TYR A 10 -15.93 26.21 -6.78
N ALA A 11 -16.33 27.46 -6.52
CA ALA A 11 -17.34 28.16 -7.30
C ALA A 11 -16.79 29.51 -7.80
N GLY A 12 -17.44 30.08 -8.82
CA GLY A 12 -17.06 31.36 -9.38
C GLY A 12 -15.68 31.34 -10.06
N ARG A 13 -14.95 32.44 -10.00
CA ARG A 13 -13.62 32.60 -10.60
C ARG A 13 -12.54 31.72 -9.93
N SER A 14 -12.69 31.41 -8.64
CA SER A 14 -11.72 30.59 -7.91
C SER A 14 -11.68 29.12 -8.32
N LYS A 15 -12.64 28.63 -9.11
CA LYS A 15 -12.60 27.26 -9.65
C LYS A 15 -11.59 27.07 -10.79
N GLU A 16 -11.15 28.17 -11.39
CA GLU A 16 -10.24 28.16 -12.53
C GLU A 16 -8.79 28.49 -12.16
N GLN A 17 -8.55 28.74 -10.87
CA GLN A 17 -7.22 29.09 -10.36
C GLN A 17 -6.89 28.30 -9.11
N LEU A 18 -5.63 27.86 -9.00
CA LEU A 18 -5.08 27.18 -7.83
C LEU A 18 -3.89 27.99 -7.30
N SER A 19 -3.75 28.10 -5.98
CA SER A 19 -2.49 28.56 -5.41
C SER A 19 -1.37 27.55 -5.70
N TYR A 20 -0.11 27.95 -5.62
CA TYR A 20 1.02 27.05 -5.82
C TYR A 20 0.98 25.85 -4.89
N SER A 21 0.61 26.04 -3.63
CA SER A 21 0.49 24.94 -2.67
C SER A 21 -0.64 23.96 -3.03
N GLN A 22 -1.74 24.44 -3.58
CA GLN A 22 -2.82 23.58 -4.07
C GLN A 22 -2.40 22.82 -5.32
N ALA A 23 -1.75 23.52 -6.26
CA ALA A 23 -1.24 22.92 -7.49
C ALA A 23 -0.19 21.84 -7.20
N ALA A 24 0.72 22.07 -6.24
CA ALA A 24 1.69 21.07 -5.81
C ALA A 24 1.03 19.81 -5.27
N ARG A 25 0.01 19.92 -4.41
CA ARG A 25 -0.74 18.77 -3.91
C ARG A 25 -1.46 18.02 -5.03
N TRP A 26 -2.05 18.74 -5.99
CA TRP A 26 -2.66 18.11 -7.16
C TRP A 26 -1.65 17.42 -8.06
N LEU A 27 -0.47 18.00 -8.26
CA LEU A 27 0.61 17.39 -9.02
C LEU A 27 1.01 16.03 -8.42
N LEU A 28 1.21 15.98 -7.10
CA LEU A 28 1.51 14.72 -6.40
C LEU A 28 0.36 13.71 -6.53
N CYS A 29 -0.88 14.17 -6.36
CA CYS A 29 -2.06 13.31 -6.47
C CYS A 29 -2.21 12.73 -7.88
N VAL A 30 -2.09 13.55 -8.92
CA VAL A 30 -2.18 13.12 -10.31
C VAL A 30 -1.04 12.16 -10.66
N ASN A 31 0.18 12.48 -10.24
CA ASN A 31 1.32 11.62 -10.50
C ASN A 31 1.18 10.24 -9.80
N GLY A 32 0.65 10.21 -8.58
CA GLY A 32 0.49 8.99 -7.80
C GLY A 32 -0.76 8.18 -8.12
N TYR A 33 -1.90 8.82 -8.33
CA TYR A 33 -3.21 8.16 -8.33
C TYR A 33 -4.07 8.39 -9.58
N ASP A 34 -3.57 9.07 -10.61
CA ASP A 34 -4.36 9.29 -11.82
C ASP A 34 -4.81 7.97 -12.46
N ASP A 35 -5.97 7.98 -13.07
CA ASP A 35 -6.61 6.81 -13.65
C ASP A 35 -6.04 6.41 -15.03
N THR A 36 -6.56 5.33 -15.62
CA THR A 36 -6.15 4.81 -16.91
C THR A 36 -6.81 5.50 -18.10
N SER A 37 -7.65 6.53 -17.89
CA SER A 37 -8.30 7.25 -18.98
C SER A 37 -7.27 7.80 -19.97
N ALA A 38 -7.65 7.87 -21.24
CA ALA A 38 -6.76 8.26 -22.33
C ALA A 38 -6.10 9.62 -22.06
N LYS A 39 -4.77 9.67 -22.19
CA LYS A 39 -3.95 10.87 -22.11
C LYS A 39 -3.19 11.04 -23.41
N PRO A 40 -2.89 12.27 -23.84
CA PRO A 40 -1.93 12.50 -24.91
C PRO A 40 -0.60 11.82 -24.58
N LYS A 41 0.02 11.21 -25.57
CA LYS A 41 1.29 10.49 -25.41
C LYS A 41 2.18 10.69 -26.62
N GLY A 42 3.48 10.50 -26.45
CA GLY A 42 4.42 10.53 -27.57
C GLY A 42 4.14 9.42 -28.59
N LYS A 43 4.52 9.64 -29.83
CA LYS A 43 4.35 8.66 -30.91
C LYS A 43 5.08 7.37 -30.59
N GLY A 44 4.40 6.24 -30.71
CA GLY A 44 4.97 4.91 -30.46
C GLY A 44 4.98 4.49 -28.99
N LEU A 45 4.61 5.37 -28.03
CA LEU A 45 4.56 5.01 -26.63
C LEU A 45 3.29 4.23 -26.26
N PRO A 46 3.38 3.27 -25.33
CA PRO A 46 2.21 2.57 -24.80
C PRO A 46 1.29 3.53 -24.04
N SER A 47 0.08 3.09 -23.74
CA SER A 47 -0.81 3.83 -22.83
C SER A 47 -0.27 3.72 -21.42
N VAL A 48 -0.27 4.85 -20.69
CA VAL A 48 0.05 4.86 -19.25
C VAL A 48 -1.08 4.18 -18.49
N GLY A 49 -0.74 3.25 -17.63
CA GLY A 49 -1.67 2.69 -16.65
C GLY A 49 -2.02 3.70 -15.56
N ALA A 50 -2.63 3.26 -14.47
CA ALA A 50 -2.83 4.10 -13.28
C ALA A 50 -1.48 4.67 -12.76
N GLY A 51 -1.53 5.75 -12.00
CA GLY A 51 -0.36 6.30 -11.31
C GLY A 51 0.31 5.26 -10.39
N TRP A 52 1.59 5.47 -10.05
CA TRP A 52 2.36 4.44 -9.34
C TRP A 52 1.74 4.06 -8.00
N LEU A 53 1.36 5.04 -7.16
CA LEU A 53 0.73 4.78 -5.86
C LEU A 53 -0.63 4.06 -5.99
N GLY A 54 -1.32 4.26 -7.10
CA GLY A 54 -2.55 3.52 -7.41
C GLY A 54 -2.33 2.08 -7.85
N LYS A 55 -1.09 1.65 -8.09
CA LYS A 55 -0.73 0.27 -8.47
C LYS A 55 -0.23 -0.56 -7.32
N ILE A 56 0.13 0.06 -6.21
CA ILE A 56 0.78 -0.59 -5.07
C ILE A 56 -0.19 -0.78 -3.90
N GLY A 57 0.14 -1.68 -2.98
CA GLY A 57 -0.47 -1.81 -1.66
C GLY A 57 0.33 -0.99 -0.66
N PHE A 58 0.07 0.32 -0.61
CA PHE A 58 0.85 1.25 0.18
C PHE A 58 0.75 0.96 1.67
N ILE A 59 1.91 0.87 2.33
CA ILE A 59 2.06 0.70 3.78
C ILE A 59 3.11 1.65 4.31
N GLN A 60 2.83 2.27 5.46
CA GLN A 60 3.76 3.10 6.21
C GLN A 60 3.73 2.79 7.70
N ALA A 61 4.85 2.98 8.38
CA ALA A 61 4.93 3.01 9.83
C ALA A 61 4.69 4.44 10.34
N GLN A 62 3.85 4.61 11.34
CA GLN A 62 3.57 5.91 11.96
C GLN A 62 4.23 5.99 13.33
N GLY A 63 4.94 7.09 13.58
CA GLY A 63 5.45 7.48 14.89
C GLY A 63 4.51 8.45 15.60
N ASP A 64 4.89 8.89 16.80
CA ASP A 64 4.11 9.80 17.63
C ASP A 64 4.10 11.24 17.06
N ASN A 65 5.00 11.53 16.14
CA ASN A 65 5.12 12.82 15.46
C ASN A 65 5.65 12.62 14.02
N LEU A 66 5.68 13.72 13.25
CA LEU A 66 6.12 13.69 11.86
C LEU A 66 7.58 13.27 11.71
N TYR A 67 8.47 13.72 12.60
CA TYR A 67 9.88 13.36 12.55
C TYR A 67 10.07 11.84 12.71
N GLU A 68 9.45 11.26 13.71
CA GLU A 68 9.51 9.80 13.91
C GLU A 68 8.89 9.04 12.74
N THR A 69 7.75 9.48 12.24
CA THR A 69 7.12 8.90 11.06
C THR A 69 8.09 8.89 9.88
N LEU A 70 8.76 10.01 9.61
CA LEU A 70 9.76 10.07 8.54
C LEU A 70 10.93 9.12 8.78
N MET A 71 11.46 9.05 10.01
CA MET A 71 12.59 8.17 10.35
C MET A 71 12.22 6.69 10.28
N LEU A 72 11.02 6.30 10.68
CA LEU A 72 10.54 4.92 10.58
C LEU A 72 10.36 4.46 9.12
N ASN A 73 10.16 5.38 8.19
CA ASN A 73 10.00 5.08 6.77
C ASN A 73 11.24 5.44 5.92
N LEU A 74 12.28 6.00 6.52
CA LEU A 74 13.55 6.30 5.85
C LEU A 74 14.38 5.03 5.70
N THR A 75 13.98 4.16 4.79
CA THR A 75 14.66 2.90 4.54
C THR A 75 16.01 3.15 3.84
N LEU A 76 17.08 3.15 4.62
CA LEU A 76 18.43 3.44 4.13
C LEU A 76 19.11 2.22 3.51
N LEU A 77 18.63 1.01 3.78
CA LEU A 77 19.27 -0.22 3.34
C LEU A 77 18.45 -0.92 2.26
N ARG A 78 19.10 -1.26 1.16
CA ARG A 78 18.56 -2.14 0.14
C ARG A 78 18.58 -3.58 0.65
N ASP A 79 17.43 -4.24 0.65
CA ASP A 79 17.27 -5.62 1.12
C ASP A 79 17.91 -5.91 2.50
N GLY A 80 17.99 -4.86 3.34
CA GLY A 80 18.54 -4.95 4.70
C GLY A 80 20.07 -5.13 4.78
N ARG A 81 20.81 -4.98 3.69
CA ARG A 81 22.26 -5.29 3.64
C ARG A 81 23.13 -4.11 3.21
N GLU A 82 22.80 -3.48 2.11
CA GLU A 82 23.62 -2.44 1.49
C GLU A 82 22.93 -1.09 1.54
N CYS A 83 23.67 -0.01 1.75
CA CYS A 83 23.10 1.32 1.60
C CYS A 83 22.72 1.55 0.13
N TRP A 84 21.62 2.30 -0.08
CA TRP A 84 21.30 2.79 -1.41
C TRP A 84 22.48 3.59 -1.97
N GLY A 85 22.72 3.44 -3.26
CA GLY A 85 23.72 4.26 -3.96
C GLY A 85 23.32 5.73 -4.00
N GLU A 86 24.03 6.52 -4.79
CA GLU A 86 23.76 7.95 -4.94
C GLU A 86 22.32 8.19 -5.39
N SER A 87 21.60 8.98 -4.60
CA SER A 87 20.19 9.28 -4.84
C SER A 87 20.09 10.33 -5.96
N LYS A 88 19.43 9.98 -7.07
CA LYS A 88 19.22 10.88 -8.21
C LYS A 88 17.72 11.10 -8.46
N PRO A 89 17.12 12.16 -7.91
CA PRO A 89 15.75 12.52 -8.23
C PRO A 89 15.63 12.95 -9.71
N CYS A 90 14.43 12.86 -10.27
CA CYS A 90 14.22 13.08 -11.70
C CYS A 90 14.65 14.46 -12.22
N TRP A 91 14.72 15.46 -11.35
CA TRP A 91 15.17 16.81 -11.73
C TRP A 91 16.68 16.96 -11.87
N GLU A 92 17.46 15.97 -11.46
CA GLU A 92 18.92 15.89 -11.64
C GLU A 92 19.32 15.06 -12.87
N LEU A 93 18.36 14.50 -13.58
CA LEU A 93 18.60 13.81 -14.85
C LEU A 93 18.90 14.81 -15.96
N GLU A 94 19.75 14.44 -16.92
CA GLU A 94 20.18 15.32 -18.02
C GLU A 94 19.02 15.84 -18.86
N GLU A 95 17.98 15.03 -19.11
CA GLU A 95 16.81 15.40 -19.88
C GLU A 95 15.49 15.16 -19.14
N PRO A 96 15.27 15.75 -17.95
CA PRO A 96 14.08 15.47 -17.17
C PRO A 96 12.78 16.02 -17.81
N LYS A 97 12.88 16.89 -18.79
CA LYS A 97 11.78 17.70 -19.35
C LYS A 97 11.34 17.30 -20.74
N SER A 98 11.98 16.34 -21.40
CA SER A 98 11.63 15.97 -22.76
C SER A 98 10.27 15.27 -22.83
N ALA A 99 9.34 15.82 -23.61
CA ALA A 99 8.06 15.19 -23.90
C ALA A 99 8.21 13.96 -24.83
N GLU A 100 9.34 13.85 -25.51
CA GLU A 100 9.65 12.79 -26.47
C GLU A 100 10.49 11.66 -25.87
N ARG A 101 10.80 11.72 -24.56
CA ARG A 101 11.55 10.68 -23.91
C ARG A 101 10.78 9.35 -23.96
N THR A 102 11.37 8.38 -24.64
CA THR A 102 10.78 7.05 -24.91
C THR A 102 11.41 5.95 -24.08
N GLU A 103 12.45 6.27 -23.31
CA GLU A 103 13.18 5.29 -22.51
C GLU A 103 12.32 4.75 -21.36
N ILE A 104 12.43 3.46 -21.14
CA ILE A 104 11.88 2.80 -19.96
C ILE A 104 12.88 2.96 -18.84
N CYS A 105 12.54 3.77 -17.84
CA CYS A 105 13.36 3.90 -16.64
C CYS A 105 13.14 2.68 -15.74
N CYS A 106 14.22 2.08 -15.23
CA CYS A 106 14.17 1.08 -14.18
C CYS A 106 14.75 1.72 -12.92
N PRO A 107 13.90 2.24 -12.00
CA PRO A 107 14.40 2.87 -10.78
C PRO A 107 15.19 1.89 -9.94
N ASP A 108 16.38 2.28 -9.52
CA ASP A 108 17.29 1.48 -8.68
C ASP A 108 17.39 2.00 -7.24
N ASN A 109 16.78 3.14 -6.96
CA ASN A 109 16.71 3.73 -5.62
C ASN A 109 15.38 4.44 -5.36
N PRO A 110 15.00 4.63 -4.07
CA PRO A 110 13.71 5.26 -3.72
C PRO A 110 13.53 6.68 -4.25
N ALA A 111 14.59 7.50 -4.28
CA ALA A 111 14.47 8.88 -4.73
C ALA A 111 14.14 8.96 -6.22
N GLN A 112 14.77 8.13 -7.04
CA GLN A 112 14.45 8.03 -8.46
C GLN A 112 13.01 7.55 -8.65
N LEU A 113 12.58 6.51 -7.93
CA LEU A 113 11.21 5.99 -8.02
C LEU A 113 10.16 7.02 -7.62
N LEU A 114 10.35 7.67 -6.47
CA LEU A 114 9.37 8.62 -5.91
C LEU A 114 9.25 9.90 -6.72
N THR A 115 10.24 10.22 -7.53
CA THR A 115 10.27 11.42 -8.38
C THR A 115 10.03 11.12 -9.86
N LEU A 116 9.85 9.86 -10.26
CA LEU A 116 9.45 9.50 -11.62
C LEU A 116 8.14 10.20 -11.98
N GLN A 117 8.15 10.80 -13.17
CA GLN A 117 6.99 11.51 -13.69
C GLN A 117 6.07 10.54 -14.44
N SER A 118 5.31 9.73 -13.71
CA SER A 118 4.28 8.86 -14.31
C SER A 118 3.22 9.67 -15.07
N ARG A 119 3.14 10.96 -14.78
CA ARG A 119 2.40 11.98 -15.53
C ARG A 119 3.31 13.20 -15.70
N ARG A 120 3.51 13.65 -16.93
CA ARG A 120 4.24 14.89 -17.20
C ARG A 120 3.27 16.04 -17.22
N LEU A 121 3.40 16.91 -16.25
CA LEU A 121 2.55 18.08 -16.05
C LEU A 121 3.38 19.35 -16.25
N LEU A 122 3.00 20.16 -17.23
CA LEU A 122 3.48 21.53 -17.37
C LEU A 122 2.39 22.46 -16.87
N LEU A 123 2.68 23.18 -15.78
CA LEU A 123 1.75 24.12 -15.17
C LEU A 123 1.84 25.50 -15.83
N HIS A 124 0.71 26.07 -16.22
CA HIS A 124 0.63 27.45 -16.66
C HIS A 124 0.40 28.34 -15.44
N ARG A 125 1.26 29.36 -15.29
CA ARG A 125 1.29 30.23 -14.12
C ARG A 125 0.94 31.65 -14.52
N THR A 126 0.02 32.28 -13.76
CA THR A 126 -0.36 33.68 -13.92
C THR A 126 -0.29 34.35 -12.56
N GLY A 127 0.70 35.24 -12.40
CA GLY A 127 1.00 35.85 -11.11
C GLY A 127 1.37 34.80 -10.04
N GLU A 128 0.63 34.77 -8.94
CA GLU A 128 0.83 33.82 -7.83
C GLU A 128 -0.07 32.56 -7.93
N ASN A 129 -0.74 32.38 -9.04
CA ASN A 129 -1.68 31.28 -9.25
C ASN A 129 -1.29 30.39 -10.43
N VAL A 130 -1.85 29.19 -10.44
CA VAL A 130 -1.86 28.26 -11.57
C VAL A 130 -3.27 28.25 -12.13
N ASP A 131 -3.42 28.59 -13.39
CA ASP A 131 -4.70 28.70 -14.10
C ASP A 131 -4.84 27.72 -15.29
N GLY A 132 -3.83 26.89 -15.51
CA GLY A 132 -3.88 25.88 -16.56
C GLY A 132 -2.76 24.85 -16.43
N PHE A 133 -2.87 23.78 -17.20
CA PHE A 133 -1.83 22.76 -17.30
C PHE A 133 -1.88 22.03 -18.63
N CYS A 134 -0.72 21.55 -19.07
CA CYS A 134 -0.61 20.52 -20.10
C CYS A 134 -0.25 19.18 -19.46
N LEU A 135 -0.97 18.13 -19.83
CA LEU A 135 -0.76 16.78 -19.30
C LEU A 135 -0.37 15.85 -20.43
N LEU A 136 0.75 15.15 -20.27
CA LEU A 136 1.20 14.08 -21.15
C LEU A 136 1.34 12.78 -20.36
N GLY A 137 1.24 11.65 -21.06
CA GLY A 137 1.70 10.35 -20.55
C GLY A 137 3.17 10.45 -20.16
N GLY A 138 3.52 9.87 -19.03
CA GLY A 138 4.83 10.05 -18.42
C GLY A 138 5.82 8.91 -18.68
N ASP A 139 6.71 8.75 -17.74
CA ASP A 139 7.73 7.71 -17.78
C ASP A 139 7.12 6.33 -17.63
N PHE A 140 7.66 5.38 -18.36
CA PHE A 140 7.29 3.97 -18.27
C PHE A 140 8.40 3.19 -17.59
N PHE A 141 8.04 2.26 -16.74
CA PHE A 141 8.95 1.27 -16.18
C PHE A 141 8.20 -0.02 -15.89
N PRO A 142 8.90 -1.17 -15.92
CA PRO A 142 8.30 -2.45 -15.56
C PRO A 142 7.91 -2.44 -14.08
N ARG A 143 6.85 -3.15 -13.75
CA ARG A 143 6.43 -3.32 -12.35
C ARG A 143 7.07 -4.53 -11.67
N GLU A 144 7.75 -5.35 -12.45
CA GLU A 144 8.37 -6.59 -12.02
C GLU A 144 9.64 -6.30 -11.24
N ASN A 145 9.75 -6.84 -10.03
CA ASN A 145 10.91 -6.73 -9.14
C ASN A 145 11.40 -5.29 -8.88
N VAL A 146 10.49 -4.33 -8.82
CA VAL A 146 10.84 -2.92 -8.54
C VAL A 146 11.09 -2.75 -7.04
N PHE A 147 12.13 -3.38 -6.54
CA PHE A 147 12.49 -3.37 -5.11
C PHE A 147 13.03 -2.03 -4.60
N ALA A 148 13.16 -1.02 -5.46
CA ALA A 148 13.30 0.36 -5.03
C ALA A 148 12.05 0.88 -4.28
N GLU A 149 10.88 0.26 -4.51
CA GLU A 149 9.66 0.54 -3.74
C GLU A 149 9.71 -0.13 -2.38
N GLN A 150 9.83 0.67 -1.33
CA GLN A 150 9.97 0.20 0.04
C GLN A 150 8.65 0.11 0.80
N MET A 151 7.60 0.71 0.28
CA MET A 151 6.33 0.92 0.99
C MET A 151 5.18 0.19 0.30
N THR A 152 5.41 -1.03 -0.18
CA THR A 152 4.35 -1.84 -0.81
C THR A 152 4.40 -3.28 -0.35
N ILE A 153 3.25 -3.95 -0.40
CA ILE A 153 3.18 -5.40 -0.31
C ILE A 153 3.43 -6.03 -1.68
N TRP A 154 3.95 -7.25 -1.67
CA TRP A 154 4.35 -7.97 -2.85
C TRP A 154 3.55 -9.27 -3.01
N ARG A 155 3.33 -9.68 -4.23
CA ARG A 155 2.84 -11.01 -4.56
C ARG A 155 3.70 -11.64 -5.65
N THR A 156 3.81 -12.94 -5.63
CA THR A 156 4.44 -13.70 -6.71
C THR A 156 3.53 -13.73 -7.95
N MET A 157 4.12 -13.62 -9.12
CA MET A 157 3.42 -13.96 -10.35
C MET A 157 3.38 -15.48 -10.52
N PRO A 158 2.37 -16.02 -11.26
CA PRO A 158 2.36 -17.45 -11.60
C PRO A 158 3.67 -17.85 -12.28
N ILE A 159 4.36 -18.83 -11.70
CA ILE A 159 5.67 -19.30 -12.18
C ILE A 159 5.44 -20.18 -13.40
N LYS A 160 6.05 -19.84 -14.52
CA LYS A 160 6.21 -20.77 -15.63
C LYS A 160 7.38 -21.69 -15.34
N LYS A 161 7.28 -22.93 -15.81
CA LYS A 161 8.31 -23.95 -15.58
C LYS A 161 9.68 -23.42 -16.05
N ASN A 162 10.66 -23.41 -15.13
CA ASN A 162 12.04 -22.94 -15.35
C ASN A 162 12.23 -21.40 -15.47
N GLU A 163 11.26 -20.58 -15.10
CA GLU A 163 11.45 -19.14 -14.98
C GLU A 163 11.73 -18.75 -13.52
N PRO A 164 12.51 -17.69 -13.27
CA PRO A 164 12.74 -17.20 -11.91
C PRO A 164 11.44 -16.66 -11.31
N VAL A 165 11.36 -16.67 -9.99
CA VAL A 165 10.24 -16.06 -9.26
C VAL A 165 10.24 -14.56 -9.52
N VAL A 166 9.09 -14.04 -9.94
CA VAL A 166 8.89 -12.62 -10.19
C VAL A 166 7.89 -12.08 -9.16
N PHE A 167 8.27 -10.98 -8.53
CA PHE A 167 7.42 -10.25 -7.58
C PHE A 167 6.84 -9.01 -8.25
N VAL A 168 5.58 -8.74 -7.96
CA VAL A 168 4.90 -7.52 -8.38
C VAL A 168 4.18 -6.90 -7.18
N PRO A 169 4.01 -5.57 -7.15
CA PRO A 169 3.19 -4.94 -6.13
C PRO A 169 1.77 -5.50 -6.12
N CYS A 170 1.19 -5.63 -4.94
CA CYS A 170 -0.18 -6.08 -4.75
C CYS A 170 -0.98 -4.98 -4.08
N ARG A 171 -2.12 -4.59 -4.67
CA ARG A 171 -3.04 -3.65 -4.03
C ARG A 171 -3.71 -4.29 -2.83
N HIS A 172 -4.01 -3.50 -1.82
CA HIS A 172 -4.89 -3.92 -0.73
C HIS A 172 -6.33 -4.09 -1.24
N ASP A 173 -7.02 -5.06 -0.67
CA ASP A 173 -8.45 -5.24 -0.87
C ASP A 173 -9.22 -4.39 0.18
N PRO A 174 -9.98 -3.35 -0.23
CA PRO A 174 -10.70 -2.50 0.72
C PRO A 174 -11.79 -3.24 1.51
N ALA A 175 -12.23 -4.42 1.05
CA ALA A 175 -13.17 -5.27 1.76
C ALA A 175 -12.51 -6.18 2.80
N LYS A 176 -11.18 -6.17 2.90
CA LYS A 176 -10.42 -7.04 3.78
C LYS A 176 -9.76 -6.22 4.88
N GLN A 177 -10.00 -6.59 6.15
CA GLN A 177 -9.34 -5.98 7.30
C GLN A 177 -7.83 -6.20 7.24
N PHE A 178 -7.03 -5.21 7.58
CA PHE A 178 -5.58 -5.24 7.44
C PHE A 178 -4.90 -6.37 8.23
N TRP A 179 -5.41 -6.72 9.40
CA TRP A 179 -4.84 -7.83 10.17
C TRP A 179 -4.89 -9.19 9.43
N ARG A 180 -5.82 -9.36 8.49
CA ARG A 180 -5.91 -10.56 7.65
C ARG A 180 -4.79 -10.65 6.62
N GLU A 181 -4.11 -9.55 6.34
CA GLU A 181 -2.93 -9.50 5.48
C GLU A 181 -1.61 -9.66 6.25
N PHE A 182 -1.67 -9.82 7.58
CA PHE A 182 -0.49 -9.98 8.44
C PHE A 182 0.53 -11.00 7.91
N PRO A 183 0.11 -12.21 7.45
CA PRO A 183 1.07 -13.19 6.93
C PRO A 183 1.87 -12.67 5.73
N ALA A 184 1.20 -12.01 4.78
CA ALA A 184 1.83 -11.50 3.55
C ALA A 184 2.72 -10.29 3.79
N VAL A 185 2.42 -9.49 4.81
CA VAL A 185 3.09 -8.21 5.09
C VAL A 185 4.26 -8.38 6.05
N PHE A 186 4.07 -9.15 7.13
CA PHE A 186 4.98 -9.14 8.28
C PHE A 186 5.79 -10.43 8.46
N CYS A 187 5.32 -11.57 7.91
CA CYS A 187 6.03 -12.83 8.10
C CYS A 187 7.19 -13.00 7.12
N GLN A 188 8.29 -13.59 7.60
CA GLN A 188 9.50 -13.80 6.79
C GLN A 188 9.29 -14.81 5.65
N ASP A 189 8.37 -15.74 5.81
CA ASP A 189 8.09 -16.80 4.83
C ASP A 189 7.19 -16.33 3.68
N SER A 190 6.78 -15.06 3.67
CA SER A 190 5.91 -14.49 2.63
C SER A 190 6.60 -14.26 1.28
N GLY A 191 7.90 -14.55 1.19
CA GLY A 191 8.71 -14.37 -0.02
C GLY A 191 9.45 -13.03 -0.04
N HIS A 192 8.77 -11.92 -0.26
CA HIS A 192 9.38 -10.58 -0.21
C HIS A 192 8.53 -9.65 0.65
N ARG A 193 9.09 -9.20 1.78
CA ARG A 193 8.41 -8.27 2.69
C ARG A 193 8.60 -6.82 2.23
N PRO A 194 7.68 -5.92 2.60
CA PRO A 194 7.90 -4.49 2.40
C PRO A 194 9.20 -4.01 3.05
N GLY A 195 9.96 -3.17 2.36
CA GLY A 195 11.24 -2.68 2.88
C GLY A 195 11.09 -1.92 4.20
N VAL A 196 9.99 -1.17 4.39
CA VAL A 196 9.68 -0.50 5.67
C VAL A 196 9.56 -1.48 6.83
N VAL A 197 9.01 -2.67 6.62
CA VAL A 197 8.91 -3.71 7.66
C VAL A 197 10.31 -4.25 8.00
N CYS A 198 11.12 -4.53 6.98
CA CYS A 198 12.51 -4.94 7.17
C CYS A 198 13.35 -3.85 7.87
N TRP A 199 13.06 -2.57 7.59
CA TRP A 199 13.70 -1.44 8.24
C TRP A 199 13.34 -1.37 9.74
N ILE A 200 12.08 -1.55 10.12
CA ILE A 200 11.66 -1.60 11.53
C ILE A 200 12.36 -2.76 12.28
N GLU A 201 12.50 -3.94 11.65
CA GLU A 201 13.28 -5.04 12.23
C GLU A 201 14.75 -4.62 12.41
N LYS A 202 15.35 -3.99 11.42
CA LYS A 202 16.75 -3.53 11.45
C LYS A 202 17.04 -2.53 12.56
N LEU A 203 16.13 -1.59 12.79
CA LEU A 203 16.27 -0.57 13.85
C LEU A 203 16.34 -1.16 15.26
N GLN A 204 15.85 -2.40 15.46
CA GLN A 204 15.90 -3.13 16.74
C GLN A 204 17.21 -3.86 16.96
N GLU A 205 18.06 -4.02 15.93
CA GLU A 205 19.31 -4.76 16.08
C GLU A 205 20.18 -4.21 17.24
N LYS A 206 20.80 -5.11 17.99
CA LYS A 206 21.64 -4.78 19.17
C LYS A 206 22.73 -3.75 18.90
N ARG A 207 23.20 -3.65 17.64
CA ARG A 207 24.21 -2.66 17.24
C ARG A 207 23.63 -1.25 17.10
N LEU A 208 22.42 -1.11 16.63
CA LEU A 208 21.78 0.16 16.38
C LEU A 208 21.00 0.66 17.63
N LYS A 209 20.21 -0.21 18.24
CA LYS A 209 19.35 0.10 19.41
C LYS A 209 18.55 1.38 19.25
N LEU A 210 18.05 1.63 18.03
CA LEU A 210 17.33 2.85 17.68
C LEU A 210 15.83 2.70 17.97
N LEU A 211 15.33 1.47 18.03
CA LEU A 211 13.94 1.16 18.32
C LEU A 211 13.86 0.11 19.44
N ASP A 212 13.14 0.42 20.53
CA ASP A 212 12.85 -0.54 21.58
C ASP A 212 11.88 -1.62 21.06
N PRO A 213 12.18 -2.93 21.19
CA PRO A 213 11.26 -4.00 20.79
C PRO A 213 9.88 -3.93 21.44
N ARG A 214 9.77 -3.38 22.65
CA ARG A 214 8.50 -3.19 23.38
C ARG A 214 7.68 -2.02 22.86
N ARG A 215 8.29 -1.14 22.05
CA ARG A 215 7.56 -0.02 21.47
C ARG A 215 6.48 -0.54 20.53
N LYS A 216 5.27 -0.02 20.69
CA LYS A 216 4.19 -0.26 19.74
C LYS A 216 4.45 0.52 18.45
N VAL A 217 4.47 -0.18 17.33
CA VAL A 217 4.54 0.41 16.00
C VAL A 217 3.16 0.37 15.39
N HIS A 218 2.75 1.51 14.86
CA HIS A 218 1.48 1.67 14.20
C HIS A 218 1.69 1.65 12.68
N PHE A 219 1.29 0.55 12.03
CA PHE A 219 1.31 0.44 10.58
C PHE A 219 -0.02 0.91 10.01
N ARG A 220 0.04 1.73 8.98
CA ARG A 220 -1.13 2.21 8.25
C ARG A 220 -1.02 1.83 6.79
N ILE A 221 -2.11 1.30 6.26
CA ILE A 221 -2.30 1.11 4.82
C ILE A 221 -3.23 2.18 4.29
N SER A 222 -3.03 2.54 3.03
CA SER A 222 -3.92 3.46 2.32
C SER A 222 -3.95 3.09 0.84
N GLY A 223 -5.08 3.30 0.22
CA GLY A 223 -5.23 3.02 -1.19
C GLY A 223 -6.43 3.73 -1.80
N VAL A 224 -6.55 3.58 -3.10
CA VAL A 224 -7.72 4.03 -3.85
C VAL A 224 -8.38 2.83 -4.51
N GLN A 225 -9.69 2.84 -4.54
CA GLN A 225 -10.47 1.89 -5.30
C GLN A 225 -10.81 2.49 -6.66
N TYR A 226 -10.31 1.86 -7.70
CA TYR A 226 -10.66 2.24 -9.07
C TYR A 226 -11.92 1.51 -9.53
N GLY A 227 -12.66 2.14 -10.43
CA GLY A 227 -13.74 1.51 -11.16
C GLY A 227 -13.24 0.51 -12.21
N ASP A 228 -14.16 0.07 -13.08
CA ASP A 228 -13.81 -0.89 -14.14
C ASP A 228 -12.59 -0.43 -14.93
N LYS A 229 -11.65 -1.36 -15.15
CA LYS A 229 -10.37 -1.14 -15.87
C LYS A 229 -9.54 0.04 -15.36
N ASP A 230 -9.66 0.36 -14.09
CA ASP A 230 -9.01 1.52 -13.45
C ASP A 230 -9.36 2.87 -14.09
N PHE A 231 -10.56 3.01 -14.67
CA PHE A 231 -10.95 4.17 -15.48
C PHE A 231 -11.26 5.43 -14.69
N PHE A 232 -11.54 5.30 -13.38
CA PHE A 232 -11.80 6.41 -12.46
C PHE A 232 -11.61 5.95 -11.02
N VAL A 233 -11.28 6.88 -10.16
CA VAL A 233 -11.20 6.63 -8.72
C VAL A 233 -12.62 6.68 -8.14
N ASN A 234 -13.09 5.56 -7.62
CA ASN A 234 -14.40 5.43 -6.96
C ASN A 234 -14.34 5.92 -5.53
N ASP A 235 -13.33 5.46 -4.80
CA ASP A 235 -13.21 5.69 -3.37
C ASP A 235 -11.75 5.64 -2.93
N SER A 236 -11.50 6.09 -1.71
CA SER A 236 -10.23 5.94 -1.01
C SER A 236 -10.48 5.28 0.34
N PHE A 237 -9.56 4.44 0.76
CA PHE A 237 -9.65 3.72 2.02
C PHE A 237 -8.34 3.77 2.78
N SER A 238 -8.43 3.57 4.07
CA SER A 238 -7.27 3.34 4.93
C SER A 238 -7.64 2.42 6.07
N ASP A 239 -6.67 1.64 6.51
CA ASP A 239 -6.77 0.80 7.69
C ASP A 239 -5.44 0.80 8.43
N SER A 240 -5.40 0.32 9.67
CA SER A 240 -4.20 0.35 10.48
C SER A 240 -4.10 -0.86 11.40
N LEU A 241 -2.88 -1.20 11.78
CA LEU A 241 -2.61 -2.30 12.71
C LEU A 241 -1.48 -1.89 13.65
N THR A 242 -1.66 -2.14 14.94
CA THR A 242 -0.71 -1.75 15.97
C THR A 242 -0.29 -2.98 16.78
N PHE A 243 1.02 -3.17 16.93
CA PHE A 243 1.58 -4.23 17.76
C PHE A 243 3.01 -3.87 18.20
N GLN A 244 3.58 -4.62 19.16
CA GLN A 244 4.95 -4.39 19.59
C GLN A 244 5.96 -4.76 18.51
N ALA A 245 6.95 -3.87 18.28
CA ALA A 245 7.99 -4.05 17.27
C ALA A 245 8.72 -5.39 17.38
N GLY A 246 8.89 -5.90 18.57
CA GLY A 246 9.53 -7.19 18.85
C GLY A 246 8.90 -8.39 18.17
N ILE A 247 7.63 -8.31 17.76
CA ILE A 247 6.99 -9.34 16.93
C ILE A 247 7.70 -9.51 15.58
N LEU A 248 8.35 -8.46 15.07
CA LEU A 248 9.07 -8.49 13.79
C LEU A 248 10.50 -9.04 13.91
N ASP A 249 11.08 -9.09 15.12
CA ASP A 249 12.42 -9.62 15.36
C ASP A 249 12.41 -11.17 15.44
N LYS A 250 13.61 -11.75 15.54
CA LYS A 250 13.82 -13.20 15.67
C LYS A 250 13.10 -13.81 16.88
N ILE A 251 13.03 -13.07 17.99
CA ILE A 251 12.30 -13.47 19.21
C ILE A 251 10.80 -13.56 18.94
N GLY A 252 10.29 -12.73 18.06
CA GLY A 252 8.88 -12.71 17.69
C GLY A 252 8.42 -13.79 16.71
N ARG A 253 9.32 -14.63 16.15
CA ARG A 253 8.94 -15.68 15.20
C ARG A 253 7.87 -16.66 15.69
N PRO A 254 7.93 -17.18 16.93
CA PRO A 254 6.85 -18.02 17.45
C PRO A 254 5.51 -17.29 17.46
N TRP A 255 5.55 -15.98 17.76
CA TRP A 255 4.38 -15.10 17.73
C TRP A 255 3.84 -14.90 16.33
N GLN A 256 4.69 -14.67 15.33
CA GLN A 256 4.25 -14.59 13.93
C GLN A 256 3.49 -15.86 13.53
N SER A 257 4.04 -17.03 13.84
CA SER A 257 3.38 -18.32 13.55
C SER A 257 2.04 -18.46 14.30
N ARG A 258 1.99 -17.98 15.54
CA ARG A 258 0.75 -18.02 16.33
C ARG A 258 -0.32 -17.09 15.78
N ILE A 259 0.05 -15.85 15.46
CA ILE A 259 -0.85 -14.85 14.86
C ILE A 259 -1.43 -15.39 13.53
N VAL A 260 -0.59 -15.95 12.68
CA VAL A 260 -1.03 -16.59 11.44
C VAL A 260 -2.06 -17.68 11.68
N ARG A 261 -1.81 -18.56 12.66
CA ARG A 261 -2.75 -19.64 13.02
C ARG A 261 -4.09 -19.11 13.50
N GLU A 262 -4.10 -18.03 14.27
CA GLU A 262 -5.35 -17.41 14.73
C GLU A 262 -6.10 -16.73 13.58
N ILE A 263 -5.39 -16.14 12.62
CA ILE A 263 -6.01 -15.62 11.38
C ILE A 263 -6.64 -16.77 10.58
N GLU A 264 -5.93 -17.86 10.39
CA GLU A 264 -6.45 -19.05 9.69
C GLU A 264 -7.71 -19.61 10.37
N ARG A 265 -7.74 -19.62 11.70
CA ARG A 265 -8.95 -20.03 12.45
C ARG A 265 -10.13 -19.09 12.19
N CYS A 266 -9.91 -17.78 12.18
CA CYS A 266 -10.95 -16.82 11.81
C CYS A 266 -11.44 -17.05 10.39
N GLU A 267 -10.55 -17.28 9.41
CA GLU A 267 -10.93 -17.57 8.02
C GLU A 267 -11.75 -18.87 7.90
N GLN A 268 -11.33 -19.93 8.60
CA GLN A 268 -12.06 -21.20 8.62
C GLN A 268 -13.44 -21.05 9.27
N THR A 269 -13.52 -20.34 10.39
CA THR A 269 -14.79 -20.06 11.07
C THR A 269 -15.72 -19.23 10.18
N ALA A 270 -15.20 -18.18 9.54
CA ALA A 270 -15.98 -17.36 8.60
C ALA A 270 -16.52 -18.21 7.43
N ALA A 271 -15.71 -19.14 6.91
CA ALA A 271 -16.15 -20.04 5.84
C ALA A 271 -17.25 -20.95 6.32
N LEU A 272 -17.12 -21.55 7.51
CA LEU A 272 -18.12 -22.48 8.07
C LEU A 272 -19.45 -21.77 8.36
N VAL A 273 -19.44 -20.62 9.03
CA VAL A 273 -20.68 -19.90 9.34
C VAL A 273 -21.36 -19.37 8.07
N GLY A 274 -20.53 -18.96 7.07
CA GLY A 274 -21.06 -18.54 5.77
C GLY A 274 -21.71 -19.68 5.00
N HIS A 275 -21.09 -20.87 5.01
CA HIS A 275 -21.68 -22.06 4.39
C HIS A 275 -22.97 -22.46 5.09
N PHE A 276 -22.96 -22.53 6.42
CA PHE A 276 -24.18 -22.81 7.21
C PHE A 276 -25.33 -21.86 6.90
N ALA A 277 -25.04 -20.55 6.83
CA ALA A 277 -26.07 -19.55 6.52
C ALA A 277 -26.63 -19.71 5.09
N GLN A 278 -25.79 -20.08 4.13
CA GLN A 278 -26.23 -20.34 2.76
C GLN A 278 -27.14 -21.59 2.67
N GLU A 279 -26.77 -22.69 3.34
CA GLU A 279 -27.58 -23.90 3.39
C GLU A 279 -28.93 -23.66 4.10
N LEU A 280 -28.91 -22.87 5.16
CA LEU A 280 -30.12 -22.48 5.88
C LEU A 280 -31.09 -21.65 5.00
N ALA A 281 -30.55 -20.71 4.23
CA ALA A 281 -31.31 -19.91 3.27
C ALA A 281 -31.96 -20.79 2.20
N ILE A 282 -31.19 -21.74 1.65
CA ILE A 282 -31.70 -22.71 0.67
C ILE A 282 -32.82 -23.57 1.27
N ALA A 283 -32.61 -24.08 2.48
CA ALA A 283 -33.63 -24.90 3.18
C ALA A 283 -34.92 -24.11 3.49
N ALA A 284 -34.79 -22.81 3.72
CA ALA A 284 -35.94 -21.90 3.94
C ALA A 284 -36.61 -21.48 2.63
N GLY A 285 -36.12 -21.89 1.46
CA GLY A 285 -36.66 -21.49 0.16
C GLY A 285 -36.27 -20.06 -0.24
N ASP A 286 -35.30 -19.44 0.45
CA ASP A 286 -34.78 -18.14 0.10
C ASP A 286 -33.87 -18.25 -1.13
N ARG A 287 -34.10 -17.42 -2.13
CA ARG A 287 -33.31 -17.37 -3.37
C ARG A 287 -32.10 -16.41 -3.26
N ASN A 288 -31.78 -15.95 -2.07
CA ASN A 288 -30.65 -15.06 -1.85
C ASN A 288 -29.31 -15.82 -2.03
N GLU A 289 -28.73 -15.70 -3.21
CA GLU A 289 -27.44 -16.33 -3.55
C GLU A 289 -26.25 -15.81 -2.70
N ASN A 290 -26.42 -14.74 -1.95
CA ASN A 290 -25.34 -14.12 -1.14
C ASN A 290 -25.60 -14.16 0.37
N ALA A 291 -26.48 -15.00 0.86
CA ALA A 291 -26.76 -15.11 2.30
C ALA A 291 -25.48 -15.46 3.09
N GLY A 292 -24.69 -16.41 2.60
CA GLY A 292 -23.40 -16.77 3.20
C GLY A 292 -22.36 -15.63 3.19
N GLY A 293 -22.35 -14.80 2.15
CA GLY A 293 -21.49 -13.63 2.06
C GLY A 293 -21.81 -12.57 3.11
N ALA A 294 -23.07 -12.29 3.33
CA ALA A 294 -23.52 -11.34 4.34
C ALA A 294 -23.12 -11.76 5.76
N VAL A 295 -23.28 -13.05 6.08
CA VAL A 295 -22.90 -13.58 7.41
C VAL A 295 -21.41 -13.58 7.61
N ARG A 296 -20.59 -13.89 6.59
CA ARG A 296 -19.14 -13.74 6.65
C ARG A 296 -18.71 -12.29 6.93
N ALA A 297 -19.32 -11.33 6.26
CA ALA A 297 -19.05 -9.92 6.50
C ALA A 297 -19.38 -9.51 7.95
N GLN A 298 -20.50 -9.96 8.49
CA GLN A 298 -20.88 -9.74 9.89
C GLN A 298 -19.88 -10.38 10.87
N PHE A 299 -19.44 -11.62 10.60
CA PHE A 299 -18.42 -12.28 11.40
C PHE A 299 -17.13 -11.46 11.45
N TYR A 300 -16.58 -11.06 10.30
CA TYR A 300 -15.36 -10.25 10.26
C TYR A 300 -15.53 -8.90 10.95
N PHE A 301 -16.69 -8.28 10.84
CA PHE A 301 -16.99 -7.06 11.58
C PHE A 301 -16.97 -7.28 13.09
N ALA A 302 -17.55 -8.38 13.55
CA ALA A 302 -17.64 -8.71 14.98
C ALA A 302 -16.27 -9.02 15.59
N VAL A 303 -15.37 -9.71 14.85
CA VAL A 303 -14.05 -10.13 15.35
C VAL A 303 -12.95 -9.08 15.14
N ASP A 304 -13.18 -8.06 14.32
CA ASP A 304 -12.15 -7.08 13.95
C ASP A 304 -11.55 -6.38 15.16
N GLN A 305 -12.37 -5.72 15.96
CA GLN A 305 -11.89 -4.97 17.11
C GLN A 305 -11.29 -5.87 18.22
N PRO A 306 -11.92 -7.00 18.61
CA PRO A 306 -11.31 -7.96 19.55
C PRO A 306 -9.94 -8.47 19.09
N PHE A 307 -9.78 -8.83 17.81
CA PHE A 307 -8.51 -9.31 17.28
C PHE A 307 -7.41 -8.24 17.37
N ARG A 308 -7.73 -7.00 17.01
CA ARG A 308 -6.78 -5.87 17.10
C ARG A 308 -6.37 -5.60 18.53
N GLN A 309 -7.30 -5.65 19.47
CA GLN A 309 -7.02 -5.46 20.90
C GLN A 309 -6.11 -6.57 21.44
N TRP A 310 -6.40 -7.82 21.08
CA TRP A 310 -5.55 -8.95 21.44
C TRP A 310 -4.13 -8.76 20.90
N LEU A 311 -3.97 -8.51 19.61
CA LEU A 311 -2.66 -8.34 18.97
C LEU A 311 -1.87 -7.17 19.58
N GLN A 312 -2.55 -6.07 19.91
CA GLN A 312 -1.93 -4.90 20.55
C GLN A 312 -1.48 -5.18 22.00
N ALA A 313 -2.11 -6.12 22.67
CA ALA A 313 -1.80 -6.50 24.06
C ALA A 313 -0.69 -7.54 24.17
N VAL A 314 -0.33 -8.22 23.07
CA VAL A 314 0.75 -9.23 23.05
C VAL A 314 2.08 -8.60 23.43
N ASP A 315 2.75 -9.18 24.43
CA ASP A 315 4.14 -8.86 24.80
C ASP A 315 5.04 -10.06 24.45
N PRO A 316 5.86 -9.98 23.37
CA PRO A 316 6.69 -11.09 22.94
C PRO A 316 7.75 -11.55 23.94
N GLU A 317 8.12 -10.71 24.91
CA GLU A 317 9.12 -11.02 25.92
C GLU A 317 8.53 -11.66 27.19
N GLN A 318 7.28 -11.37 27.51
CA GLN A 318 6.66 -11.76 28.78
C GLN A 318 5.55 -12.80 28.63
N ASP A 319 4.84 -12.80 27.52
CA ASP A 319 3.71 -13.70 27.29
C ASP A 319 4.17 -15.03 26.67
N ASP A 320 3.44 -16.10 27.00
CA ASP A 320 3.50 -17.37 26.25
C ASP A 320 2.50 -17.31 25.07
N PRO A 321 2.93 -17.68 23.86
CA PRO A 321 2.06 -17.61 22.69
C PRO A 321 0.79 -18.47 22.79
N ASP A 322 0.87 -19.64 23.43
CA ASP A 322 -0.28 -20.55 23.57
C ASP A 322 -1.26 -20.06 24.62
N GLU A 323 -0.78 -19.55 25.75
CA GLU A 323 -1.63 -18.96 26.79
C GLU A 323 -2.32 -17.68 26.33
N ALA A 324 -1.59 -16.82 25.62
CA ALA A 324 -2.16 -15.57 25.11
C ALA A 324 -3.26 -15.83 24.05
N ALA A 325 -3.12 -16.89 23.26
CA ALA A 325 -4.15 -17.28 22.31
C ALA A 325 -5.44 -17.78 22.97
N LEU A 326 -5.35 -18.42 24.13
CA LEU A 326 -6.53 -18.83 24.91
C LEU A 326 -7.33 -17.63 25.42
N ARG A 327 -6.68 -16.48 25.66
CA ARG A 327 -7.38 -15.23 26.06
C ARG A 327 -8.20 -14.61 24.94
N TRP A 328 -7.84 -14.89 23.71
CA TRP A 328 -8.52 -14.40 22.52
C TRP A 328 -9.71 -15.30 22.12
N GLN A 329 -9.59 -16.61 22.28
CA GLN A 329 -10.60 -17.62 21.94
C GLN A 329 -11.81 -17.57 22.87
#